data_3923c38360107238455cb22bf0e1c250
#
_entry.id   3923c38360107238455cb22bf0e1c250
#
_cell.length_a   1.000
_cell.length_b   1.000
_cell.length_c   1.000
_cell.angle_alpha   90.00
_cell.angle_beta   90.00
_cell.angle_gamma   90.00
#
_symmetry.space_group_name_H-M   'P 1'
#
loop_
_entity.id
_entity.type
_entity.pdbx_description
1 polymer ?
#
loop_
_entity_poly.entity_id
_entity_poly.type
_entity_poly.pdbx_seq_one_letter_code
_entity_poly.pdbx_strand_id
1 'polypeptide(L)'
;MAFPPCTDLAVSGAAHFERKRLANQNFQIEAAETCKVAFKLAEKYGVPYMIENPVSVLSSLWRKPDNTFHPYEYGGYLPEDDLHPFFSDIIKPRDAYPKKTCIWSGNGFKWPHASPVDVNDGYSDQNKKLGGKSKKTKVIRSLTPRGFARAVFLANSTNC
;
A
#
# COMPACT_ATOMS: atom_id res chain seq x y z
N MET A 1 8.28 -9.19 -2.86
CA MET A 1 7.33 -8.13 -2.45
C MET A 1 6.51 -8.63 -1.26
N ALA A 2 6.18 -7.75 -0.30
CA ALA A 2 5.38 -8.09 0.86
C ALA A 2 4.33 -7.01 1.16
N PHE A 3 3.15 -7.47 1.59
CA PHE A 3 1.98 -6.64 1.94
C PHE A 3 1.49 -7.05 3.34
N PRO A 4 2.26 -6.74 4.39
CA PRO A 4 1.92 -7.18 5.73
C PRO A 4 0.65 -6.53 6.25
N PRO A 5 -0.09 -7.17 7.18
CA PRO A 5 -1.29 -6.61 7.77
C PRO A 5 -1.04 -5.24 8.40
N CYS A 6 -1.85 -4.26 8.03
CA CYS A 6 -1.75 -2.89 8.55
C CYS A 6 -2.74 -2.57 9.69
N THR A 7 -3.57 -3.52 10.11
CA THR A 7 -4.70 -3.32 11.04
C THR A 7 -4.28 -2.70 12.38
N ASP A 8 -3.08 -3.03 12.85
CA ASP A 8 -2.57 -2.58 14.14
C ASP A 8 -1.58 -1.40 14.03
N LEU A 9 -1.26 -1.01 12.80
CA LEU A 9 -0.26 0.01 12.50
C LEU A 9 -0.84 1.26 11.86
N ALA A 10 -1.87 1.12 10.99
CA ALA A 10 -2.41 2.22 10.19
C ALA A 10 -3.04 3.32 11.05
N VAL A 11 -2.65 4.58 10.80
CA VAL A 11 -3.19 5.74 11.53
C VAL A 11 -4.69 5.92 11.34
N SER A 12 -5.28 5.41 10.26
CA SER A 12 -6.74 5.39 10.07
C SER A 12 -7.48 4.54 11.10
N GLY A 13 -6.77 3.65 11.82
CA GLY A 13 -7.29 2.84 12.92
C GLY A 13 -6.97 3.38 14.31
N ALA A 14 -6.36 4.56 14.44
CA ALA A 14 -5.83 5.09 15.70
C ALA A 14 -6.87 5.21 16.82
N ALA A 15 -8.14 5.46 16.49
CA ALA A 15 -9.23 5.49 17.46
C ALA A 15 -9.43 4.17 18.25
N HIS A 16 -8.84 3.08 17.77
CA HIS A 16 -8.91 1.77 18.42
C HIS A 16 -7.62 1.38 19.16
N PHE A 17 -6.56 2.18 19.05
CA PHE A 17 -5.25 1.82 19.61
C PHE A 17 -5.27 1.73 21.13
N GLU A 18 -5.95 2.64 21.82
CA GLU A 18 -6.03 2.61 23.27
C GLU A 18 -6.66 1.31 23.79
N ARG A 19 -7.81 0.93 23.26
CA ARG A 19 -8.47 -0.34 23.62
C ARG A 19 -7.59 -1.56 23.33
N LYS A 20 -6.84 -1.55 22.21
CA LYS A 20 -5.92 -2.64 21.86
C LYS A 20 -4.74 -2.70 22.81
N ARG A 21 -4.20 -1.55 23.22
CA ARG A 21 -3.09 -1.45 24.17
C ARG A 21 -3.47 -1.99 25.55
N LEU A 22 -4.71 -1.76 25.99
CA LEU A 22 -5.22 -2.34 27.22
C LEU A 22 -5.28 -3.88 27.18
N ALA A 23 -5.54 -4.47 26.02
CA ALA A 23 -5.56 -5.91 25.82
C ALA A 23 -4.17 -6.51 25.60
N ASN A 24 -3.29 -5.80 24.89
CA ASN A 24 -1.89 -6.19 24.63
C ASN A 24 -1.04 -4.93 24.43
N GLN A 25 -0.21 -4.61 25.42
CA GLN A 25 0.66 -3.43 25.38
C GLN A 25 1.64 -3.45 24.19
N ASN A 26 2.01 -4.63 23.71
CA ASN A 26 3.00 -4.83 22.66
C ASN A 26 2.40 -5.00 21.25
N PHE A 27 1.09 -4.87 21.08
CA PHE A 27 0.40 -5.18 19.82
C PHE A 27 1.00 -4.49 18.58
N GLN A 28 1.48 -3.25 18.71
CA GLN A 28 2.10 -2.52 17.60
C GLN A 28 3.55 -2.97 17.33
N ILE A 29 4.29 -3.33 18.38
CA ILE A 29 5.66 -3.88 18.25
C ILE A 29 5.59 -5.21 17.52
N GLU A 30 4.69 -6.10 17.93
CA GLU A 30 4.48 -7.41 17.29
C GLU A 30 4.05 -7.25 15.81
N ALA A 31 3.14 -6.33 15.52
CA ALA A 31 2.74 -6.01 14.15
C ALA A 31 3.91 -5.45 13.31
N ALA A 32 4.76 -4.62 13.90
CA ALA A 32 5.96 -4.10 13.23
C ALA A 32 6.98 -5.21 12.95
N GLU A 33 7.17 -6.16 13.88
CA GLU A 33 8.05 -7.31 13.64
C GLU A 33 7.55 -8.19 12.48
N THR A 34 6.22 -8.36 12.34
CA THR A 34 5.63 -9.03 11.18
C THR A 34 5.99 -8.32 9.86
N CYS A 35 5.94 -6.99 9.83
CA CYS A 35 6.39 -6.23 8.65
C CYS A 35 7.88 -6.45 8.34
N LYS A 36 8.71 -6.57 9.37
CA LYS A 36 10.17 -6.77 9.22
C LYS A 36 10.56 -8.17 8.77
N VAL A 37 9.67 -9.16 8.78
CA VAL A 37 10.00 -10.52 8.33
C VAL A 37 10.52 -10.52 6.89
N ALA A 38 9.83 -9.83 5.97
CA ALA A 38 10.25 -9.75 4.57
C ALA A 38 11.63 -9.07 4.42
N PHE A 39 11.89 -8.02 5.20
CA PHE A 39 13.20 -7.36 5.26
C PHE A 39 14.28 -8.34 5.74
N LYS A 40 14.07 -9.01 6.88
CA LYS A 40 15.03 -9.97 7.45
C LYS A 40 15.36 -11.12 6.48
N LEU A 41 14.36 -11.62 5.76
CA LEU A 41 14.56 -12.65 4.73
C LEU A 41 15.36 -12.11 3.54
N ALA A 42 15.04 -10.92 3.06
CA ALA A 42 15.74 -10.30 1.94
C ALA A 42 17.21 -10.03 2.28
N GLU A 43 17.50 -9.52 3.47
CA GLU A 43 18.87 -9.35 3.96
C GLU A 43 19.64 -10.68 4.03
N LYS A 44 18.99 -11.72 4.57
CA LYS A 44 19.60 -13.05 4.70
C LYS A 44 20.00 -13.66 3.35
N TYR A 45 19.19 -13.43 2.31
CA TYR A 45 19.39 -14.04 0.99
C TYR A 45 19.95 -13.07 -0.06
N GLY A 46 20.20 -11.83 0.29
CA GLY A 46 20.72 -10.82 -0.64
C GLY A 46 19.80 -10.51 -1.82
N VAL A 47 18.48 -10.59 -1.63
CA VAL A 47 17.49 -10.40 -2.72
C VAL A 47 16.77 -9.07 -2.62
N PRO A 48 16.39 -8.44 -3.76
CA PRO A 48 15.60 -7.22 -3.76
C PRO A 48 14.29 -7.38 -2.99
N TYR A 49 13.90 -6.34 -2.24
CA TYR A 49 12.65 -6.36 -1.52
C TYR A 49 11.85 -5.06 -1.66
N MET A 50 10.55 -5.18 -1.52
CA MET A 50 9.58 -4.10 -1.38
C MET A 50 8.54 -4.50 -0.34
N ILE A 51 8.29 -3.64 0.64
CA ILE A 51 7.26 -3.80 1.66
C ILE A 51 6.31 -2.61 1.57
N GLU A 52 5.03 -2.87 1.38
CA GLU A 52 3.97 -1.85 1.29
C GLU A 52 3.21 -1.76 2.61
N ASN A 53 2.95 -0.55 3.06
CA ASN A 53 2.03 -0.28 4.16
C ASN A 53 1.43 1.13 3.99
N PRO A 54 0.19 1.39 4.42
CA PRO A 54 -0.34 2.75 4.44
C PRO A 54 0.45 3.64 5.42
N VAL A 55 0.10 4.91 5.49
CA VAL A 55 0.62 5.80 6.54
C VAL A 55 0.31 5.18 7.91
N SER A 56 1.36 4.90 8.67
CA SER A 56 1.27 4.08 9.88
C SER A 56 2.36 4.42 10.90
N VAL A 57 2.21 3.90 12.11
CA VAL A 57 3.21 4.02 13.17
C VAL A 57 4.48 3.21 12.88
N LEU A 58 4.51 2.40 11.81
CA LEU A 58 5.68 1.64 11.40
C LEU A 58 6.91 2.54 11.17
N SER A 59 6.70 3.76 10.67
CA SER A 59 7.77 4.74 10.47
C SER A 59 8.44 5.21 11.77
N SER A 60 7.75 5.11 12.91
CA SER A 60 8.30 5.41 14.22
C SER A 60 8.85 4.17 14.94
N LEU A 61 8.28 2.99 14.66
CA LEU A 61 8.69 1.72 15.29
C LEU A 61 9.86 1.03 14.59
N TRP A 62 10.12 1.40 13.35
CA TRP A 62 11.21 0.81 12.56
C TRP A 62 12.06 1.91 11.91
N ARG A 63 11.69 2.36 10.72
CA ARG A 63 12.37 3.43 9.98
C ARG A 63 11.40 4.16 9.05
N LYS A 64 11.76 5.35 8.60
CA LYS A 64 10.97 6.06 7.59
C LYS A 64 10.90 5.25 6.29
N PRO A 65 9.80 5.35 5.53
CA PRO A 65 9.72 4.72 4.21
C PRO A 65 10.73 5.36 3.26
N ASP A 66 11.25 4.57 2.32
CA ASP A 66 12.17 5.04 1.29
C ASP A 66 11.42 5.88 0.24
N ASN A 67 10.19 5.47 -0.07
CA ASN A 67 9.32 6.15 -1.02
C ASN A 67 7.87 6.20 -0.54
N THR A 68 7.12 7.16 -1.06
CA THR A 68 5.66 7.21 -0.93
C THR A 68 5.06 7.49 -2.29
N PHE A 69 3.83 7.01 -2.52
CA PHE A 69 3.13 7.29 -3.76
C PHE A 69 1.61 7.37 -3.56
N HIS A 70 0.93 7.89 -4.56
CA HIS A 70 -0.51 7.82 -4.72
C HIS A 70 -0.86 6.97 -5.96
N PRO A 71 -1.98 6.21 -5.97
CA PRO A 71 -2.37 5.36 -7.09
C PRO A 71 -2.38 6.09 -8.44
N TYR A 72 -2.91 7.33 -8.50
CA TYR A 72 -2.99 8.13 -9.73
C TYR A 72 -1.63 8.41 -10.37
N GLU A 73 -0.53 8.38 -9.60
CA GLU A 73 0.83 8.60 -10.13
C GLU A 73 1.29 7.49 -11.07
N TYR A 74 0.57 6.37 -11.09
CA TYR A 74 0.87 5.19 -11.92
C TYR A 74 -0.31 4.79 -12.83
N GLY A 75 -1.36 5.59 -12.90
CA GLY A 75 -2.55 5.31 -13.71
C GLY A 75 -2.26 5.18 -15.20
N GLY A 76 -1.22 5.85 -15.71
CA GLY A 76 -0.78 5.76 -17.10
C GLY A 76 -0.25 4.40 -17.54
N TYR A 77 0.02 3.49 -16.60
CA TYR A 77 0.35 2.10 -16.91
C TYR A 77 -0.87 1.23 -17.23
N LEU A 78 -2.08 1.76 -17.08
CA LEU A 78 -3.33 1.10 -17.42
C LEU A 78 -3.90 1.68 -18.73
N PRO A 79 -4.66 0.89 -19.52
CA PRO A 79 -5.32 1.37 -20.73
C PRO A 79 -6.23 2.57 -20.49
N GLU A 80 -6.52 3.34 -21.53
CA GLU A 80 -7.40 4.52 -21.41
C GLU A 80 -8.84 4.15 -21.06
N ASP A 81 -9.31 3.02 -21.55
CA ASP A 81 -10.63 2.44 -21.28
C ASP A 81 -10.67 1.54 -20.05
N ASP A 82 -9.62 1.59 -19.20
CA ASP A 82 -9.51 0.72 -18.03
C ASP A 82 -10.65 0.91 -17.05
N LEU A 83 -11.27 -0.20 -16.68
CA LEU A 83 -12.21 -0.30 -15.57
C LEU A 83 -11.74 -1.38 -14.58
N HIS A 84 -11.94 -1.14 -13.28
CA HIS A 84 -11.57 -2.15 -12.29
C HIS A 84 -12.49 -3.37 -12.42
N PRO A 85 -11.95 -4.60 -12.62
CA PRO A 85 -12.74 -5.78 -12.99
C PRO A 85 -13.82 -6.19 -11.99
N PHE A 86 -13.66 -5.84 -10.70
CA PHE A 86 -14.59 -6.25 -9.63
C PHE A 86 -15.25 -5.08 -8.90
N PHE A 87 -14.71 -3.85 -9.00
CA PHE A 87 -15.12 -2.71 -8.17
C PHE A 87 -15.13 -1.41 -8.97
N SER A 88 -15.58 -1.46 -10.22
CA SER A 88 -15.65 -0.28 -11.10
C SER A 88 -16.58 0.82 -10.58
N ASP A 89 -17.52 0.47 -9.71
CA ASP A 89 -18.42 1.41 -9.01
C ASP A 89 -17.73 2.21 -7.88
N ILE A 90 -16.58 1.75 -7.41
CA ILE A 90 -15.88 2.31 -6.25
C ILE A 90 -14.45 2.75 -6.58
N ILE A 91 -13.73 1.95 -7.35
CA ILE A 91 -12.36 2.24 -7.77
C ILE A 91 -12.43 2.97 -9.10
N LYS A 92 -11.89 4.18 -9.14
CA LYS A 92 -11.87 5.00 -10.36
C LYS A 92 -11.07 4.34 -11.47
N PRO A 93 -11.46 4.53 -12.73
CA PRO A 93 -10.67 4.11 -13.89
C PRO A 93 -9.20 4.53 -13.73
N ARG A 94 -8.30 3.67 -14.21
CA ARG A 94 -6.85 3.93 -14.18
C ARG A 94 -6.30 4.28 -12.81
N ASP A 95 -6.91 3.77 -11.73
CA ASP A 95 -6.54 4.10 -10.34
C ASP A 95 -6.45 5.61 -10.06
N ALA A 96 -7.27 6.44 -10.71
CA ALA A 96 -7.26 7.91 -10.66
C ALA A 96 -7.77 8.45 -9.31
N TYR A 97 -7.15 8.06 -8.19
CA TYR A 97 -7.50 8.51 -6.85
C TYR A 97 -6.28 8.65 -5.94
N PRO A 98 -6.33 9.58 -4.96
CA PRO A 98 -5.29 9.72 -3.96
C PRO A 98 -5.46 8.67 -2.84
N LYS A 99 -4.36 7.99 -2.51
CA LYS A 99 -4.23 7.11 -1.33
C LYS A 99 -2.75 7.05 -0.99
N LYS A 100 -2.30 7.87 -0.03
CA LYS A 100 -0.88 7.88 0.33
C LYS A 100 -0.45 6.52 0.86
N THR A 101 0.47 5.90 0.14
CA THR A 101 1.02 4.58 0.41
C THR A 101 2.53 4.70 0.63
N CYS A 102 3.04 3.99 1.63
CA CYS A 102 4.45 4.01 2.02
C CYS A 102 5.14 2.73 1.59
N ILE A 103 6.38 2.86 1.10
CA ILE A 103 7.19 1.74 0.61
C ILE A 103 8.54 1.74 1.33
N TRP A 104 8.88 0.59 1.87
CA TRP A 104 10.23 0.25 2.35
C TRP A 104 10.85 -0.73 1.36
N SER A 105 12.00 -0.40 0.83
CA SER A 105 12.64 -1.19 -0.22
C SER A 105 14.16 -1.23 -0.05
N GLY A 106 14.83 -2.13 -0.74
CA GLY A 106 16.28 -2.25 -0.71
C GLY A 106 16.82 -3.39 -1.56
N ASN A 107 18.11 -3.66 -1.42
CA ASN A 107 18.84 -4.73 -2.09
C ASN A 107 18.69 -4.69 -3.62
N GLY A 108 18.73 -3.48 -4.22
CA GLY A 108 18.62 -3.33 -5.67
C GLY A 108 17.19 -3.32 -6.21
N PHE A 109 16.15 -3.18 -5.37
CA PHE A 109 14.80 -2.92 -5.86
C PHE A 109 14.78 -1.64 -6.70
N LYS A 110 14.26 -1.74 -7.92
CA LYS A 110 14.16 -0.62 -8.86
C LYS A 110 12.82 0.08 -8.68
N TRP A 111 12.89 1.35 -8.25
CA TRP A 111 11.70 2.18 -8.16
C TRP A 111 11.16 2.51 -9.56
N PRO A 112 9.86 2.27 -9.85
CA PRO A 112 9.31 2.53 -11.17
C PRO A 112 9.16 4.02 -11.46
N HIS A 113 9.28 4.42 -12.72
CA HIS A 113 8.97 5.77 -13.17
C HIS A 113 7.47 6.05 -13.02
N ALA A 114 7.13 7.27 -12.61
CA ALA A 114 5.74 7.70 -12.55
C ALA A 114 5.17 7.92 -13.97
N SER A 115 3.90 7.57 -14.14
CA SER A 115 3.09 7.88 -15.32
C SER A 115 1.72 8.33 -14.83
N PRO A 116 1.58 9.60 -14.39
CA PRO A 116 0.41 10.06 -13.69
C PRO A 116 -0.80 10.25 -14.62
N VAL A 117 -1.98 10.17 -14.02
CA VAL A 117 -3.26 10.55 -14.63
C VAL A 117 -3.93 11.63 -13.79
N ASP A 118 -4.83 12.38 -14.39
CA ASP A 118 -5.55 13.45 -13.71
C ASP A 118 -6.52 12.91 -12.64
N VAL A 119 -6.58 13.61 -11.52
CA VAL A 119 -7.53 13.36 -10.42
C VAL A 119 -8.57 14.47 -10.39
N ASN A 120 -9.70 14.25 -11.03
CA ASN A 120 -10.72 15.28 -11.20
C ASN A 120 -11.39 15.75 -9.90
N ASP A 121 -11.50 14.91 -8.88
CA ASP A 121 -12.26 15.20 -7.65
C ASP A 121 -11.42 15.28 -6.37
N GLY A 122 -10.12 15.14 -6.44
CA GLY A 122 -9.20 15.24 -5.29
C GLY A 122 -9.37 14.21 -4.16
N TYR A 123 -10.44 13.39 -4.18
CA TYR A 123 -10.75 12.39 -3.15
C TYR A 123 -11.05 11.02 -3.74
N SER A 124 -10.67 9.99 -2.99
CA SER A 124 -11.08 8.62 -3.31
C SER A 124 -12.56 8.41 -2.97
N ASP A 125 -13.33 7.91 -3.92
CA ASP A 125 -14.73 7.50 -3.68
C ASP A 125 -14.86 6.44 -2.58
N GLN A 126 -13.79 5.72 -2.28
CA GLN A 126 -13.73 4.77 -1.17
C GLN A 126 -14.10 5.38 0.18
N ASN A 127 -13.85 6.67 0.40
CA ASN A 127 -14.24 7.37 1.63
C ASN A 127 -15.73 7.66 1.69
N LYS A 128 -16.38 7.89 0.54
CA LYS A 128 -17.80 8.23 0.44
C LYS A 128 -18.68 6.99 0.33
N LYS A 129 -18.26 5.99 -0.43
CA LYS A 129 -19.05 4.81 -0.81
C LYS A 129 -18.86 3.60 0.11
N LEU A 130 -17.78 3.57 0.91
CA LEU A 130 -17.47 2.46 1.80
C LEU A 130 -17.73 2.82 3.26
N GLY A 131 -18.62 2.09 3.91
CA GLY A 131 -18.74 2.09 5.37
C GLY A 131 -17.48 1.51 6.05
N GLY A 132 -17.22 1.88 7.33
CA GLY A 132 -15.93 1.60 7.98
C GLY A 132 -15.60 0.14 8.33
N LYS A 133 -16.57 -0.82 8.31
CA LYS A 133 -16.40 -2.11 9.01
C LYS A 133 -16.68 -3.37 8.19
N SER A 134 -17.24 -3.29 6.98
CA SER A 134 -17.61 -4.47 6.21
C SER A 134 -16.39 -5.22 5.67
N LYS A 135 -16.56 -6.53 5.40
CA LYS A 135 -15.52 -7.33 4.71
C LYS A 135 -15.17 -6.72 3.34
N LYS A 136 -16.18 -6.27 2.58
CA LYS A 136 -15.99 -5.59 1.27
C LYS A 136 -15.09 -4.36 1.42
N THR A 137 -15.33 -3.52 2.43
CA THR A 137 -14.49 -2.35 2.71
C THR A 137 -13.03 -2.72 2.97
N LYS A 138 -12.80 -3.75 3.79
CA LYS A 138 -11.44 -4.20 4.11
C LYS A 138 -10.73 -4.69 2.86
N VAL A 139 -11.39 -5.51 2.04
CA VAL A 139 -10.85 -6.02 0.76
C VAL A 139 -10.47 -4.84 -0.14
N ILE A 140 -11.39 -3.93 -0.45
CA ILE A 140 -11.14 -2.82 -1.37
C ILE A 140 -9.99 -1.92 -0.89
N ARG A 141 -9.94 -1.60 0.41
CA ARG A 141 -8.88 -0.77 0.98
C ARG A 141 -7.52 -1.45 1.01
N SER A 142 -7.46 -2.78 1.01
CA SER A 142 -6.22 -3.56 0.98
C SER A 142 -5.70 -3.85 -0.42
N LEU A 143 -6.46 -3.53 -1.46
CA LEU A 143 -5.99 -3.76 -2.84
C LEU A 143 -4.77 -2.90 -3.16
N THR A 144 -3.79 -3.54 -3.77
CA THR A 144 -2.66 -2.86 -4.40
C THR A 144 -3.15 -2.19 -5.69
N PRO A 145 -2.85 -0.90 -5.93
CA PRO A 145 -3.19 -0.24 -7.17
C PRO A 145 -2.59 -0.96 -8.37
N ARG A 146 -3.41 -1.26 -9.38
CA ARG A 146 -3.01 -2.09 -10.54
C ARG A 146 -1.96 -1.39 -11.40
N GLY A 147 -2.10 -0.06 -11.56
CA GLY A 147 -1.10 0.75 -12.26
C GLY A 147 0.27 0.66 -11.61
N PHE A 148 0.34 0.81 -10.28
CA PHE A 148 1.59 0.66 -9.54
C PHE A 148 2.15 -0.76 -9.63
N ALA A 149 1.30 -1.79 -9.45
CA ALA A 149 1.74 -3.18 -9.56
C ALA A 149 2.38 -3.48 -10.93
N ARG A 150 1.76 -2.98 -12.02
CA ARG A 150 2.30 -3.11 -13.39
C ARG A 150 3.62 -2.37 -13.56
N ALA A 151 3.72 -1.14 -13.04
CA ALA A 151 4.94 -0.35 -13.09
C ALA A 151 6.11 -1.04 -12.36
N VAL A 152 5.86 -1.58 -11.16
CA VAL A 152 6.85 -2.35 -10.39
C VAL A 152 7.29 -3.60 -11.13
N PHE A 153 6.34 -4.34 -11.73
CA PHE A 153 6.66 -5.52 -12.53
C PHE A 153 7.60 -5.16 -13.69
N LEU A 154 7.26 -4.14 -14.48
CA LEU A 154 8.07 -3.73 -15.62
C LEU A 154 9.47 -3.22 -15.23
N ALA A 155 9.59 -2.51 -14.11
CA ALA A 155 10.86 -2.00 -13.63
C ALA A 155 11.78 -3.08 -13.06
N ASN A 156 11.23 -4.19 -12.55
CA ASN A 156 11.98 -5.23 -11.84
C ASN A 156 11.96 -6.60 -12.54
N SER A 157 11.20 -6.75 -13.64
CA SER A 157 11.35 -7.92 -14.49
C SER A 157 12.69 -7.82 -15.21
N THR A 158 13.55 -8.80 -15.02
CA THR A 158 14.69 -9.02 -15.91
C THR A 158 14.14 -9.34 -17.29
N ASN A 159 14.51 -8.55 -18.29
CA ASN A 159 14.30 -8.97 -19.68
C ASN A 159 15.05 -10.31 -19.85
N CYS A 160 14.31 -11.40 -19.87
CA CYS A 160 14.83 -12.68 -20.37
C CYS A 160 15.01 -12.60 -21.88
#